data_56f39e6f7917864b4985692725a69348
#
_entry.id   56f39e6f7917864b4985692725a69348
#
_cell.length_a   1.000
_cell.length_b   1.000
_cell.length_c   1.000
_cell.angle_alpha   90.00
_cell.angle_beta   90.00
_cell.angle_gamma   90.00
#
_symmetry.space_group_name_H-M   'P 1'
#
loop_
_entity.id
_entity.type
_entity.pdbx_description
1 polymer ?
#
loop_
_entity_poly.entity_id
_entity_poly.type
_entity_poly.pdbx_seq_one_letter_code
_entity_poly.pdbx_strand_id
1 'polypeptide(L)'
;MKGKVKVFWVTILCISIIFLGITPLWAAKFKKEYKMTVNVTSAFYWGKGAIKFCELVKEKTNGQIKIKPYWRSALLKGAQLKSAQMVANGVIDCAMESTINFSPVVTEANLFSLPFFINTFENLDKIEYGSAGDAIFKAMERKGIVGLAWAENGFRQVTNSKRPIRRPEDLRGLKIRVVGSPIFIDIFRKLGADPVNMNWADAVTAFQQGVVDGQENPVGVLVPVKIWLYHKYVTFWNYLVDPVVFYWGKRQWKAFPDNIKKAIKEAAVEAARFEKALCRAGLDGDKSINILKNEFNYTMKIPQPIEYMKSKGMTVIFLTDEERNAFIDATRSLYEKWVPKIGKDLVEKARADMKR
;
A
#
# COMPACT_ATOMS: atom_id res chain seq x y z
N MET A 1 17.10 -96.33 37.69
CA MET A 1 15.83 -95.63 38.07
C MET A 1 15.89 -94.25 37.49
N LYS A 2 14.86 -93.91 36.68
CA LYS A 2 14.82 -92.72 35.79
C LYS A 2 14.27 -91.51 36.53
N GLY A 3 15.06 -90.45 36.71
CA GLY A 3 14.61 -89.14 37.20
C GLY A 3 14.31 -88.19 36.03
N LYS A 4 13.07 -87.77 35.93
CA LYS A 4 12.59 -86.82 34.89
C LYS A 4 12.88 -85.37 35.33
N VAL A 5 13.68 -84.66 34.52
CA VAL A 5 13.91 -83.19 34.64
C VAL A 5 12.72 -82.50 33.94
N LYS A 6 11.97 -81.71 34.65
CA LYS A 6 10.93 -80.83 34.11
C LYS A 6 11.60 -79.50 33.69
N VAL A 7 11.58 -79.23 32.40
CA VAL A 7 11.99 -77.94 31.87
C VAL A 7 10.80 -76.95 31.94
N PHE A 8 11.02 -75.87 32.68
CA PHE A 8 10.03 -74.76 32.78
C PHE A 8 10.29 -73.77 31.69
N TRP A 9 9.40 -73.63 30.73
CA TRP A 9 9.43 -72.57 29.72
C TRP A 9 8.81 -71.33 30.28
N VAL A 10 9.58 -70.27 30.50
CA VAL A 10 9.08 -68.91 30.81
C VAL A 10 8.87 -68.20 29.50
N THR A 11 7.61 -68.00 29.15
CA THR A 11 7.21 -67.22 27.98
C THR A 11 7.25 -65.75 28.35
N ILE A 12 8.29 -65.01 27.86
CA ILE A 12 8.37 -63.57 27.97
C ILE A 12 7.45 -62.98 26.90
N LEU A 13 6.33 -62.38 27.31
CA LEU A 13 5.39 -61.66 26.47
C LEU A 13 5.95 -60.24 26.26
N CYS A 14 6.66 -59.99 25.14
CA CYS A 14 7.03 -58.65 24.74
C CYS A 14 5.79 -57.86 24.30
N ILE A 15 5.29 -57.00 25.17
CA ILE A 15 4.27 -55.99 24.82
C ILE A 15 4.97 -54.87 24.07
N SER A 16 4.93 -54.95 22.74
CA SER A 16 5.32 -53.84 21.88
C SER A 16 4.24 -52.74 21.97
N ILE A 17 4.52 -51.73 22.77
CA ILE A 17 3.70 -50.50 22.79
C ILE A 17 3.99 -49.78 21.47
N ILE A 18 3.09 -49.97 20.50
CA ILE A 18 3.05 -49.14 19.29
C ILE A 18 2.59 -47.76 19.72
N PHE A 19 3.52 -46.82 19.89
CA PHE A 19 3.22 -45.39 19.93
C PHE A 19 2.71 -45.00 18.53
N LEU A 20 1.43 -45.22 18.30
CA LEU A 20 0.70 -44.51 17.23
C LEU A 20 0.76 -43.02 17.59
N GLY A 21 1.73 -42.34 17.01
CA GLY A 21 1.78 -40.88 17.04
C GLY A 21 0.44 -40.35 16.51
N ILE A 22 -0.39 -39.90 17.43
CA ILE A 22 -1.59 -39.12 17.11
C ILE A 22 -1.06 -37.81 16.54
N THR A 23 -0.73 -37.78 15.25
CA THR A 23 -0.61 -36.52 14.53
C THR A 23 -1.96 -35.85 14.61
N PRO A 24 -2.06 -34.64 15.15
CA PRO A 24 -3.35 -33.94 15.21
C PRO A 24 -3.88 -33.82 13.79
N LEU A 25 -5.04 -34.44 13.54
CA LEU A 25 -5.72 -34.54 12.23
C LEU A 25 -6.30 -33.18 11.77
N TRP A 26 -5.79 -32.08 12.31
CA TRP A 26 -6.14 -30.70 11.95
C TRP A 26 -4.92 -29.94 11.40
N ALA A 27 -4.18 -30.56 10.50
CA ALA A 27 -3.31 -29.76 9.64
C ALA A 27 -4.23 -28.92 8.75
N ALA A 28 -4.36 -27.64 9.07
CA ALA A 28 -5.10 -26.70 8.21
C ALA A 28 -4.58 -26.87 6.79
N LYS A 29 -5.43 -27.35 5.87
CA LYS A 29 -5.01 -27.62 4.49
C LYS A 29 -4.81 -26.28 3.80
N PHE A 30 -3.57 -25.78 3.80
CA PHE A 30 -3.22 -24.55 3.12
C PHE A 30 -3.42 -24.67 1.61
N LYS A 31 -3.75 -23.57 0.96
CA LYS A 31 -3.79 -23.51 -0.51
C LYS A 31 -2.38 -23.77 -1.05
N LYS A 32 -2.29 -24.41 -2.21
CA LYS A 32 -1.02 -24.55 -2.94
C LYS A 32 -0.39 -23.19 -3.23
N GLU A 33 -1.22 -22.17 -3.50
CA GLU A 33 -0.82 -20.81 -3.79
C GLU A 33 -1.94 -19.84 -3.40
N TYR A 34 -1.57 -18.71 -2.80
CA TYR A 34 -2.44 -17.59 -2.48
C TYR A 34 -2.28 -16.47 -3.50
N LYS A 35 -3.37 -15.91 -3.97
CA LYS A 35 -3.37 -14.86 -4.99
C LYS A 35 -3.33 -13.48 -4.34
N MET A 36 -2.34 -12.68 -4.71
CA MET A 36 -2.21 -11.28 -4.28
C MET A 36 -2.43 -10.35 -5.45
N THR A 37 -3.33 -9.37 -5.34
CA THR A 37 -3.43 -8.31 -6.34
C THR A 37 -2.55 -7.13 -5.98
N VAL A 38 -1.88 -6.56 -6.98
CA VAL A 38 -1.04 -5.36 -6.87
C VAL A 38 -1.31 -4.47 -8.09
N ASN A 39 -1.57 -3.18 -7.85
CA ASN A 39 -1.97 -2.26 -8.93
C ASN A 39 -0.82 -1.89 -9.89
N VAL A 40 0.41 -1.98 -9.45
CA VAL A 40 1.62 -1.63 -10.21
C VAL A 40 2.43 -2.88 -10.60
N THR A 41 3.54 -2.70 -11.32
CA THR A 41 4.49 -3.79 -11.60
C THR A 41 5.64 -3.83 -10.58
N SER A 42 6.48 -4.84 -10.64
CA SER A 42 7.70 -5.00 -9.82
C SER A 42 8.75 -3.88 -10.03
N ALA A 43 8.62 -3.07 -11.06
CA ALA A 43 9.50 -1.93 -11.29
C ALA A 43 9.29 -0.78 -10.30
N PHE A 44 8.10 -0.67 -9.70
CA PHE A 44 7.74 0.35 -8.73
C PHE A 44 8.20 -0.04 -7.32
N TYR A 45 8.40 0.95 -6.44
CA TYR A 45 8.75 0.68 -5.04
C TYR A 45 7.70 -0.17 -4.34
N TRP A 46 6.45 0.16 -4.49
CA TRP A 46 5.30 -0.63 -4.07
C TRP A 46 5.38 -2.10 -4.56
N GLY A 47 5.69 -2.33 -5.85
CA GLY A 47 5.85 -3.68 -6.39
C GLY A 47 7.05 -4.44 -5.77
N LYS A 48 8.15 -3.74 -5.44
CA LYS A 48 9.29 -4.34 -4.72
C LYS A 48 8.92 -4.74 -3.30
N GLY A 49 8.12 -3.91 -2.60
CA GLY A 49 7.55 -4.25 -1.31
C GLY A 49 6.68 -5.51 -1.36
N ALA A 50 5.86 -5.64 -2.40
CA ALA A 50 5.04 -6.83 -2.62
C ALA A 50 5.87 -8.11 -2.82
N ILE A 51 6.97 -8.03 -3.58
CA ILE A 51 7.92 -9.16 -3.75
C ILE A 51 8.54 -9.52 -2.39
N LYS A 52 9.08 -8.53 -1.68
CA LYS A 52 9.69 -8.74 -0.36
C LYS A 52 8.71 -9.40 0.61
N PHE A 53 7.46 -8.97 0.62
CA PHE A 53 6.41 -9.60 1.44
C PHE A 53 6.20 -11.07 1.08
N CYS A 54 6.09 -11.40 -0.21
CA CYS A 54 5.91 -12.79 -0.66
C CYS A 54 7.09 -13.69 -0.25
N GLU A 55 8.33 -13.18 -0.36
CA GLU A 55 9.55 -13.89 0.03
C GLU A 55 9.58 -14.13 1.54
N LEU A 56 9.33 -13.08 2.34
CA LEU A 56 9.33 -13.17 3.81
C LEU A 56 8.21 -14.07 4.34
N VAL A 57 7.02 -14.04 3.75
CA VAL A 57 5.95 -14.96 4.14
C VAL A 57 6.35 -16.41 3.87
N LYS A 58 6.92 -16.71 2.70
CA LYS A 58 7.40 -18.04 2.38
C LYS A 58 8.47 -18.49 3.38
N GLU A 59 9.44 -17.65 3.68
CA GLU A 59 10.51 -17.91 4.63
C GLU A 59 9.96 -18.14 6.05
N LYS A 60 9.26 -17.16 6.63
CA LYS A 60 8.77 -17.18 8.02
C LYS A 60 7.70 -18.27 8.28
N THR A 61 7.08 -18.80 7.22
CA THR A 61 6.14 -19.93 7.32
C THR A 61 6.74 -21.26 6.90
N ASN A 62 8.08 -21.37 6.76
CA ASN A 62 8.76 -22.57 6.29
C ASN A 62 8.14 -23.14 4.99
N GLY A 63 7.77 -22.26 4.06
CA GLY A 63 7.19 -22.63 2.78
C GLY A 63 5.72 -23.08 2.81
N GLN A 64 5.07 -23.08 3.97
CA GLN A 64 3.65 -23.47 4.10
C GLN A 64 2.71 -22.49 3.40
N ILE A 65 3.04 -21.20 3.41
CA ILE A 65 2.27 -20.16 2.72
C ILE A 65 3.10 -19.63 1.55
N LYS A 66 2.55 -19.77 0.34
CA LYS A 66 3.14 -19.25 -0.90
C LYS A 66 2.19 -18.27 -1.52
N ILE A 67 2.64 -17.04 -1.74
CA ILE A 67 1.86 -15.96 -2.34
C ILE A 67 2.40 -15.68 -3.74
N LYS A 68 1.50 -15.55 -4.71
CA LYS A 68 1.82 -15.11 -6.07
C LYS A 68 1.23 -13.73 -6.32
N PRO A 69 2.07 -12.73 -6.60
CA PRO A 69 1.59 -11.41 -6.95
C PRO A 69 1.10 -11.38 -8.41
N TYR A 70 -0.05 -10.74 -8.62
CA TYR A 70 -0.63 -10.44 -9.93
C TYR A 70 -0.62 -8.94 -10.13
N TRP A 71 0.21 -8.50 -11.07
CA TRP A 71 0.51 -7.11 -11.36
C TRP A 71 -0.57 -6.39 -12.15
N ARG A 72 -0.59 -5.04 -12.08
CA ARG A 72 -1.46 -4.16 -12.87
C ARG A 72 -2.95 -4.49 -12.68
N SER A 73 -3.32 -4.93 -11.49
CA SER A 73 -4.69 -5.37 -11.18
C SER A 73 -5.24 -6.40 -12.21
N ALA A 74 -4.37 -7.30 -12.71
CA ALA A 74 -4.73 -8.25 -13.76
C ALA A 74 -5.91 -9.16 -13.38
N LEU A 75 -6.01 -9.57 -12.09
CA LEU A 75 -7.15 -10.35 -11.58
C LEU A 75 -8.48 -9.58 -11.64
N LEU A 76 -8.43 -8.27 -11.84
CA LEU A 76 -9.55 -7.34 -11.86
C LEU A 76 -9.76 -6.71 -13.24
N LYS A 77 -9.07 -7.19 -14.28
CA LYS A 77 -9.07 -6.60 -15.63
C LYS A 77 -8.75 -5.08 -15.58
N GLY A 78 -7.80 -4.67 -14.72
CA GLY A 78 -7.41 -3.28 -14.52
C GLY A 78 -8.30 -2.44 -13.59
N ALA A 79 -9.45 -2.96 -13.16
CA ALA A 79 -10.42 -2.23 -12.31
C ALA A 79 -9.94 -2.15 -10.84
N GLN A 80 -8.92 -1.33 -10.58
CA GLN A 80 -8.22 -1.23 -9.29
C GLN A 80 -9.14 -0.96 -8.08
N LEU A 81 -10.21 -0.19 -8.25
CA LEU A 81 -11.16 0.13 -7.17
C LEU A 81 -12.00 -1.06 -6.68
N LYS A 82 -11.93 -2.21 -7.38
CA LYS A 82 -12.63 -3.44 -6.98
C LYS A 82 -11.79 -4.35 -6.07
N SER A 83 -10.51 -4.04 -5.84
CA SER A 83 -9.57 -4.92 -5.13
C SER A 83 -10.06 -5.29 -3.73
N ALA A 84 -10.44 -4.32 -2.90
CA ALA A 84 -10.91 -4.56 -1.53
C ALA A 84 -12.17 -5.44 -1.50
N GLN A 85 -13.14 -5.17 -2.37
CA GLN A 85 -14.37 -5.96 -2.46
C GLN A 85 -14.09 -7.41 -2.85
N MET A 86 -13.17 -7.65 -3.81
CA MET A 86 -12.83 -9.00 -4.27
C MET A 86 -12.05 -9.78 -3.22
N VAL A 87 -11.21 -9.12 -2.42
CA VAL A 87 -10.53 -9.73 -1.28
C VAL A 87 -11.53 -10.02 -0.15
N ALA A 88 -12.44 -9.10 0.19
CA ALA A 88 -13.48 -9.30 1.19
C ALA A 88 -14.38 -10.50 0.85
N ASN A 89 -14.71 -10.66 -0.43
CA ASN A 89 -15.53 -11.77 -0.95
C ASN A 89 -14.74 -13.10 -1.09
N GLY A 90 -13.41 -13.08 -0.88
CA GLY A 90 -12.55 -14.27 -0.97
C GLY A 90 -12.26 -14.75 -2.39
N VAL A 91 -12.49 -13.93 -3.42
CA VAL A 91 -12.11 -14.20 -4.82
C VAL A 91 -10.60 -14.04 -4.99
N ILE A 92 -10.03 -13.06 -4.30
CA ILE A 92 -8.60 -12.82 -4.17
C ILE A 92 -8.25 -12.99 -2.70
N ASP A 93 -7.05 -13.50 -2.39
CA ASP A 93 -6.70 -13.83 -1.01
C ASP A 93 -6.20 -12.62 -0.23
N CYS A 94 -5.31 -11.84 -0.84
CA CYS A 94 -4.68 -10.68 -0.22
C CYS A 94 -4.35 -9.61 -1.25
N ALA A 95 -3.95 -8.45 -0.77
CA ALA A 95 -3.52 -7.34 -1.61
C ALA A 95 -2.46 -6.50 -0.91
N MET A 96 -1.69 -5.78 -1.72
CA MET A 96 -0.98 -4.58 -1.34
C MET A 96 -1.58 -3.44 -2.16
N GLU A 97 -2.28 -2.51 -1.52
CA GLU A 97 -3.12 -1.55 -2.24
C GLU A 97 -3.15 -0.18 -1.56
N SER A 98 -3.22 0.88 -2.36
CA SER A 98 -3.38 2.26 -1.91
C SER A 98 -4.68 2.46 -1.15
N THR A 99 -4.65 3.29 -0.10
CA THR A 99 -5.84 3.73 0.64
C THR A 99 -6.89 4.35 -0.29
N ILE A 100 -6.46 5.03 -1.33
CA ILE A 100 -7.31 5.65 -2.34
C ILE A 100 -8.16 4.59 -3.06
N ASN A 101 -7.55 3.45 -3.41
CA ASN A 101 -8.20 2.40 -4.19
C ASN A 101 -9.22 1.60 -3.38
N PHE A 102 -9.06 1.48 -2.08
CA PHE A 102 -10.05 0.80 -1.25
C PHE A 102 -11.00 1.75 -0.50
N SER A 103 -10.81 3.08 -0.60
CA SER A 103 -11.69 4.08 0.01
C SER A 103 -13.17 3.99 -0.41
N PRO A 104 -13.55 3.49 -1.59
CA PRO A 104 -14.96 3.25 -1.90
C PRO A 104 -15.63 2.19 -1.01
N VAL A 105 -14.85 1.26 -0.44
CA VAL A 105 -15.32 0.22 0.47
C VAL A 105 -15.14 0.63 1.94
N VAL A 106 -14.01 1.28 2.24
CA VAL A 106 -13.63 1.75 3.59
C VAL A 106 -13.51 3.27 3.52
N THR A 107 -14.62 3.96 3.73
CA THR A 107 -14.72 5.42 3.57
C THR A 107 -13.76 6.19 4.47
N GLU A 108 -13.46 5.62 5.65
CA GLU A 108 -12.50 6.14 6.62
C GLU A 108 -11.09 6.35 6.01
N ALA A 109 -10.72 5.56 5.00
CA ALA A 109 -9.43 5.70 4.31
C ALA A 109 -9.28 7.02 3.55
N ASN A 110 -10.38 7.74 3.24
CA ASN A 110 -10.32 9.08 2.67
C ASN A 110 -9.71 10.13 3.64
N LEU A 111 -9.44 9.79 4.91
CA LEU A 111 -8.67 10.63 5.83
C LEU A 111 -7.36 11.11 5.18
N PHE A 112 -6.63 10.19 4.54
CA PHE A 112 -5.36 10.48 3.86
C PHE A 112 -5.53 11.28 2.56
N SER A 113 -6.76 11.39 2.06
CA SER A 113 -7.10 12.15 0.86
C SER A 113 -7.68 13.54 1.15
N LEU A 114 -7.76 13.95 2.43
CA LEU A 114 -8.10 15.33 2.78
C LEU A 114 -6.97 16.26 2.30
N PRO A 115 -7.25 17.26 1.47
CA PRO A 115 -6.21 18.11 0.88
C PRO A 115 -5.45 18.89 1.95
N PHE A 116 -4.11 18.82 1.90
CA PHE A 116 -3.18 19.51 2.80
C PHE A 116 -3.36 19.20 4.29
N PHE A 117 -4.03 18.10 4.64
CA PHE A 117 -4.25 17.70 6.03
C PHE A 117 -2.99 17.14 6.68
N ILE A 118 -2.25 16.31 5.96
CA ILE A 118 -0.99 15.69 6.40
C ILE A 118 0.14 16.30 5.57
N ASN A 119 1.14 16.89 6.22
CA ASN A 119 2.15 17.70 5.56
C ASN A 119 3.60 17.17 5.72
N THR A 120 3.83 16.18 6.58
CA THR A 120 5.15 15.56 6.79
C THR A 120 5.05 14.04 6.89
N PHE A 121 6.15 13.35 6.60
CA PHE A 121 6.25 11.89 6.81
C PHE A 121 6.12 11.52 8.29
N GLU A 122 6.60 12.39 9.19
CA GLU A 122 6.46 12.18 10.64
C GLU A 122 4.98 12.18 11.05
N ASN A 123 4.21 13.17 10.60
CA ASN A 123 2.77 13.24 10.84
C ASN A 123 2.02 12.04 10.27
N LEU A 124 2.43 11.56 9.09
CA LEU A 124 1.89 10.34 8.51
C LEU A 124 2.14 9.14 9.42
N ASP A 125 3.40 8.95 9.85
CA ASP A 125 3.76 7.83 10.74
C ASP A 125 3.00 7.90 12.07
N LYS A 126 2.85 9.08 12.67
CA LYS A 126 2.05 9.28 13.90
C LYS A 126 0.59 8.87 13.72
N ILE A 127 -0.01 9.16 12.59
CA ILE A 127 -1.40 8.75 12.28
C ILE A 127 -1.49 7.25 12.05
N GLU A 128 -0.61 6.68 11.23
CA GLU A 128 -0.63 5.26 10.87
C GLU A 128 -0.45 4.33 12.06
N TYR A 129 0.45 4.71 12.98
CA TYR A 129 0.75 3.96 14.21
C TYR A 129 0.02 4.50 15.44
N GLY A 130 -0.88 5.45 15.25
CA GLY A 130 -1.71 6.06 16.28
C GLY A 130 -3.14 5.53 16.32
N SER A 131 -3.96 6.23 17.07
CA SER A 131 -5.37 5.87 17.30
C SER A 131 -6.23 5.94 16.04
N ALA A 132 -5.86 6.80 15.09
CA ALA A 132 -6.56 6.93 13.81
C ALA A 132 -6.26 5.74 12.88
N GLY A 133 -5.01 5.31 12.80
CA GLY A 133 -4.60 4.12 12.04
C GLY A 133 -5.28 2.85 12.53
N ASP A 134 -5.34 2.67 13.87
CA ASP A 134 -6.08 1.55 14.49
C ASP A 134 -7.58 1.59 14.15
N ALA A 135 -8.18 2.78 14.14
CA ALA A 135 -9.59 2.95 13.80
C ALA A 135 -9.85 2.59 12.33
N ILE A 136 -8.93 2.93 11.41
CA ILE A 136 -9.03 2.54 9.99
C ILE A 136 -8.88 1.03 9.84
N PHE A 137 -7.92 0.38 10.50
CA PHE A 137 -7.79 -1.09 10.46
C PHE A 137 -9.03 -1.79 11.02
N LYS A 138 -9.65 -1.27 12.08
CA LYS A 138 -10.94 -1.75 12.58
C LYS A 138 -12.07 -1.56 11.56
N ALA A 139 -12.07 -0.45 10.82
CA ALA A 139 -13.03 -0.22 9.74
C ALA A 139 -12.84 -1.22 8.59
N MET A 140 -11.60 -1.47 8.17
CA MET A 140 -11.26 -2.50 7.19
C MET A 140 -11.77 -3.88 7.64
N GLU A 141 -11.59 -4.22 8.92
CA GLU A 141 -12.04 -5.51 9.46
C GLU A 141 -13.57 -5.65 9.42
N ARG A 142 -14.33 -4.58 9.69
CA ARG A 142 -15.79 -4.56 9.53
C ARG A 142 -16.22 -4.80 8.08
N LYS A 143 -15.39 -4.42 7.11
CA LYS A 143 -15.63 -4.61 5.66
C LYS A 143 -15.08 -5.93 5.10
N GLY A 144 -14.62 -6.84 5.97
CA GLY A 144 -14.19 -8.17 5.56
C GLY A 144 -12.72 -8.28 5.11
N ILE A 145 -11.90 -7.29 5.39
CA ILE A 145 -10.46 -7.27 5.10
C ILE A 145 -9.65 -6.93 6.36
N VAL A 146 -8.56 -7.63 6.60
CA VAL A 146 -7.69 -7.45 7.76
C VAL A 146 -6.43 -6.72 7.33
N GLY A 147 -6.23 -5.49 7.82
CA GLY A 147 -5.00 -4.74 7.64
C GLY A 147 -3.84 -5.40 8.39
N LEU A 148 -2.69 -5.50 7.76
CA LEU A 148 -1.50 -6.17 8.30
C LEU A 148 -0.40 -5.18 8.64
N ALA A 149 -0.08 -4.27 7.72
CA ALA A 149 0.94 -3.25 7.90
C ALA A 149 0.72 -2.08 6.94
N TRP A 150 1.16 -0.89 7.37
CA TRP A 150 1.21 0.33 6.59
C TRP A 150 2.51 0.40 5.79
N ALA A 151 2.39 0.49 4.48
CA ALA A 151 3.41 0.85 3.52
C ALA A 151 3.07 2.22 2.91
N GLU A 152 3.78 2.67 1.86
CA GLU A 152 3.65 4.03 1.37
C GLU A 152 3.80 4.11 -0.15
N ASN A 153 2.97 4.92 -0.79
CA ASN A 153 3.20 5.41 -2.15
C ASN A 153 3.86 6.80 -2.12
N GLY A 154 3.58 7.59 -1.07
CA GLY A 154 4.21 8.87 -0.79
C GLY A 154 3.33 10.09 -1.04
N PHE A 155 3.91 11.29 -0.85
CA PHE A 155 3.25 12.56 -1.16
C PHE A 155 3.05 12.72 -2.66
N ARG A 156 1.83 13.09 -3.05
CA ARG A 156 1.43 13.20 -4.45
C ARG A 156 1.71 14.58 -5.01
N GLN A 157 2.31 14.60 -6.20
CA GLN A 157 2.73 15.78 -6.94
C GLN A 157 1.96 15.85 -8.24
N VAL A 158 1.72 17.05 -8.76
CA VAL A 158 1.08 17.23 -10.07
C VAL A 158 2.11 17.40 -11.17
N THR A 159 1.90 16.70 -12.29
CA THR A 159 2.72 16.84 -13.49
C THR A 159 1.86 17.16 -14.70
N ASN A 160 2.37 17.97 -15.63
CA ASN A 160 1.68 18.30 -16.87
C ASN A 160 2.63 18.68 -18.00
N SER A 161 2.10 18.69 -19.23
CA SER A 161 2.82 19.05 -20.45
C SER A 161 2.72 20.53 -20.84
N LYS A 162 1.83 21.31 -20.22
CA LYS A 162 1.39 22.63 -20.73
C LYS A 162 2.13 23.81 -20.08
N ARG A 163 2.12 23.90 -18.73
CA ARG A 163 2.63 25.09 -18.02
C ARG A 163 3.03 24.80 -16.57
N PRO A 164 3.87 25.64 -15.96
CA PRO A 164 4.10 25.61 -14.52
C PRO A 164 2.79 25.77 -13.75
N ILE A 165 2.65 25.07 -12.62
CA ILE A 165 1.50 25.20 -11.70
C ILE A 165 2.04 25.76 -10.40
N ARG A 166 1.70 27.03 -10.07
CA ARG A 166 2.09 27.73 -8.85
C ARG A 166 0.91 28.23 -8.03
N ARG A 167 -0.25 28.35 -8.64
CA ARG A 167 -1.50 28.80 -8.02
C ARG A 167 -2.71 28.06 -8.60
N PRO A 168 -3.86 28.04 -7.92
CA PRO A 168 -5.05 27.31 -8.39
C PRO A 168 -5.46 27.64 -9.84
N GLU A 169 -5.31 28.91 -10.26
CA GLU A 169 -5.71 29.38 -11.59
C GLU A 169 -4.90 28.71 -12.70
N ASP A 170 -3.69 28.26 -12.41
CA ASP A 170 -2.82 27.56 -13.38
C ASP A 170 -3.37 26.18 -13.74
N LEU A 171 -4.26 25.60 -12.91
CA LEU A 171 -4.95 24.34 -13.21
C LEU A 171 -6.18 24.51 -14.10
N ARG A 172 -6.68 25.75 -14.29
CA ARG A 172 -7.92 26.00 -15.03
C ARG A 172 -7.84 25.43 -16.45
N GLY A 173 -8.84 24.57 -16.76
CA GLY A 173 -9.01 23.95 -18.07
C GLY A 173 -7.99 22.87 -18.42
N LEU A 174 -7.08 22.49 -17.50
CA LEU A 174 -6.21 21.34 -17.72
C LEU A 174 -6.96 20.03 -17.49
N LYS A 175 -6.89 19.14 -18.44
CA LYS A 175 -7.35 17.76 -18.32
C LYS A 175 -6.38 16.97 -17.45
N ILE A 176 -6.72 16.78 -16.19
CA ILE A 176 -5.86 16.07 -15.23
C ILE A 176 -6.40 14.66 -14.99
N ARG A 177 -5.63 13.65 -15.35
CA ARG A 177 -5.96 12.27 -14.99
C ARG A 177 -5.92 12.11 -13.48
N VAL A 178 -7.01 11.61 -12.91
CA VAL A 178 -7.13 11.26 -11.49
C VAL A 178 -7.58 9.82 -11.31
N VAL A 179 -7.34 9.26 -10.11
CA VAL A 179 -7.94 8.01 -9.68
C VAL A 179 -9.45 8.23 -9.52
N GLY A 180 -10.27 7.20 -9.76
CA GLY A 180 -11.73 7.27 -9.70
C GLY A 180 -12.34 7.48 -8.31
N SER A 181 -11.57 7.89 -7.31
CA SER A 181 -12.09 8.27 -6.01
C SER A 181 -12.80 9.63 -6.09
N PRO A 182 -14.05 9.75 -5.60
CA PRO A 182 -14.83 10.99 -5.71
C PRO A 182 -14.17 12.22 -5.10
N ILE A 183 -13.38 12.07 -4.03
CA ILE A 183 -12.70 13.20 -3.40
C ILE A 183 -11.65 13.81 -4.33
N PHE A 184 -10.96 13.01 -5.16
CA PHE A 184 -10.01 13.51 -6.15
C PHE A 184 -10.69 14.34 -7.23
N ILE A 185 -11.85 13.88 -7.70
CA ILE A 185 -12.65 14.61 -8.67
C ILE A 185 -13.09 15.95 -8.08
N ASP A 186 -13.54 15.95 -6.82
CA ASP A 186 -13.95 17.19 -6.13
C ASP A 186 -12.77 18.17 -5.97
N ILE A 187 -11.59 17.68 -5.57
CA ILE A 187 -10.38 18.51 -5.40
C ILE A 187 -10.03 19.20 -6.72
N PHE A 188 -9.85 18.44 -7.80
CA PHE A 188 -9.40 19.01 -9.07
C PHE A 188 -10.46 19.90 -9.73
N ARG A 189 -11.75 19.60 -9.62
CA ARG A 189 -12.84 20.51 -10.03
C ARG A 189 -12.82 21.81 -9.23
N LYS A 190 -12.64 21.72 -7.91
CA LYS A 190 -12.56 22.90 -7.05
C LYS A 190 -11.39 23.81 -7.41
N LEU A 191 -10.29 23.24 -7.89
CA LEU A 191 -9.11 23.95 -8.38
C LEU A 191 -9.23 24.41 -9.85
N GLY A 192 -10.39 24.20 -10.51
CA GLY A 192 -10.68 24.66 -11.86
C GLY A 192 -10.14 23.75 -12.98
N ALA A 193 -9.58 22.58 -12.66
CA ALA A 193 -9.19 21.60 -13.65
C ALA A 193 -10.36 20.76 -14.15
N ASP A 194 -10.16 20.06 -15.27
CA ASP A 194 -11.05 19.03 -15.81
C ASP A 194 -10.54 17.65 -15.43
N PRO A 195 -10.98 17.05 -14.27
CA PRO A 195 -10.50 15.76 -13.84
C PRO A 195 -11.05 14.64 -14.73
N VAL A 196 -10.15 13.85 -15.29
CA VAL A 196 -10.46 12.66 -16.11
C VAL A 196 -10.21 11.41 -15.27
N ASN A 197 -11.31 10.73 -14.88
CA ASN A 197 -11.23 9.48 -14.14
C ASN A 197 -10.72 8.35 -15.03
N MET A 198 -9.63 7.71 -14.62
CA MET A 198 -9.03 6.62 -15.41
C MET A 198 -8.26 5.65 -14.50
N ASN A 199 -8.42 4.34 -14.75
CA ASN A 199 -7.60 3.33 -14.09
C ASN A 199 -6.12 3.49 -14.44
N TRP A 200 -5.24 3.07 -13.53
CA TRP A 200 -3.80 3.16 -13.77
C TRP A 200 -3.34 2.36 -14.98
N ALA A 201 -3.96 1.21 -15.25
CA ALA A 201 -3.63 0.35 -16.39
C ALA A 201 -3.68 1.10 -17.74
N ASP A 202 -4.58 2.08 -17.86
CA ASP A 202 -4.84 2.85 -19.08
C ASP A 202 -4.09 4.19 -19.10
N ALA A 203 -3.68 4.69 -17.92
CA ALA A 203 -3.16 6.04 -17.73
C ALA A 203 -1.90 6.33 -18.56
N VAL A 204 -0.93 5.40 -18.57
CA VAL A 204 0.34 5.62 -19.30
C VAL A 204 0.09 5.76 -20.81
N THR A 205 -0.80 4.98 -21.37
CA THR A 205 -1.22 5.10 -22.77
C THR A 205 -1.89 6.44 -23.05
N ALA A 206 -2.74 6.90 -22.12
CA ALA A 206 -3.39 8.21 -22.23
C ALA A 206 -2.39 9.38 -22.19
N PHE A 207 -1.29 9.27 -21.40
CA PHE A 207 -0.20 10.25 -21.41
C PHE A 207 0.50 10.28 -22.76
N GLN A 208 0.81 9.09 -23.32
CA GLN A 208 1.47 8.97 -24.63
C GLN A 208 0.65 9.57 -25.77
N GLN A 209 -0.67 9.41 -25.70
CA GLN A 209 -1.61 9.87 -26.72
C GLN A 209 -2.04 11.33 -26.52
N GLY A 210 -1.63 11.98 -25.41
CA GLY A 210 -2.05 13.35 -25.10
C GLY A 210 -3.55 13.49 -24.80
N VAL A 211 -4.23 12.40 -24.40
CA VAL A 211 -5.65 12.39 -24.02
C VAL A 211 -5.89 13.28 -22.80
N VAL A 212 -4.89 13.37 -21.92
CA VAL A 212 -4.85 14.23 -20.75
C VAL A 212 -3.62 15.11 -20.77
N ASP A 213 -3.73 16.33 -20.21
CA ASP A 213 -2.63 17.30 -20.15
C ASP A 213 -1.66 17.00 -19.00
N GLY A 214 -2.16 16.33 -17.97
CA GLY A 214 -1.40 16.04 -16.76
C GLY A 214 -1.99 14.91 -15.92
N GLN A 215 -1.32 14.66 -14.79
CA GLN A 215 -1.74 13.69 -13.79
C GLN A 215 -1.15 14.07 -12.42
N GLU A 216 -1.52 13.34 -11.38
CA GLU A 216 -0.99 13.48 -10.03
C GLU A 216 -0.59 12.12 -9.47
N ASN A 217 0.62 12.01 -8.96
CA ASN A 217 1.17 10.81 -8.34
C ASN A 217 2.44 11.12 -7.53
N PRO A 218 2.83 10.23 -6.61
CA PRO A 218 4.10 10.36 -5.90
C PRO A 218 5.32 10.11 -6.80
N VAL A 219 6.46 10.60 -6.36
CA VAL A 219 7.75 10.46 -7.04
C VAL A 219 8.10 9.01 -7.37
N GLY A 220 7.75 8.08 -6.45
CA GLY A 220 7.93 6.64 -6.63
C GLY A 220 7.16 6.04 -7.81
N VAL A 221 6.16 6.77 -8.33
CA VAL A 221 5.43 6.43 -9.56
C VAL A 221 6.00 7.18 -10.75
N LEU A 222 6.36 8.45 -10.60
CA LEU A 222 6.81 9.31 -11.71
C LEU A 222 8.09 8.78 -12.37
N VAL A 223 9.05 8.32 -11.57
CA VAL A 223 10.35 7.84 -12.06
C VAL A 223 10.24 6.53 -12.85
N PRO A 224 9.59 5.46 -12.34
CA PRO A 224 9.45 4.21 -13.08
C PRO A 224 8.71 4.34 -14.43
N VAL A 225 7.73 5.24 -14.53
CA VAL A 225 7.01 5.47 -15.80
C VAL A 225 7.74 6.42 -16.74
N LYS A 226 8.89 6.96 -16.30
CA LYS A 226 9.66 7.95 -17.08
C LYS A 226 8.76 9.12 -17.49
N ILE A 227 8.08 9.73 -16.51
CA ILE A 227 7.06 10.76 -16.76
C ILE A 227 7.54 11.92 -17.62
N TRP A 228 8.84 12.21 -17.61
CA TRP A 228 9.49 13.25 -18.43
C TRP A 228 9.36 13.02 -19.96
N LEU A 229 8.99 11.82 -20.39
CA LEU A 229 8.69 11.55 -21.80
C LEU A 229 7.37 12.17 -22.25
N TYR A 230 6.49 12.49 -21.30
CA TYR A 230 5.12 12.95 -21.56
C TYR A 230 4.83 14.33 -20.97
N HIS A 231 5.42 14.63 -19.81
CA HIS A 231 5.16 15.86 -19.06
C HIS A 231 6.46 16.65 -18.86
N LYS A 232 6.39 17.95 -19.12
CA LYS A 232 7.53 18.88 -18.98
C LYS A 232 7.67 19.42 -17.56
N TYR A 233 6.55 19.57 -16.85
CA TYR A 233 6.49 20.25 -15.55
C TYR A 233 6.08 19.30 -14.45
N VAL A 234 6.70 19.44 -13.27
CA VAL A 234 6.29 18.83 -12.02
C VAL A 234 6.24 19.89 -10.92
N THR A 235 5.10 20.00 -10.23
CA THR A 235 4.96 20.87 -9.05
C THR A 235 4.90 20.04 -7.79
N PHE A 236 5.87 20.28 -6.91
CA PHE A 236 5.92 19.71 -5.56
C PHE A 236 5.05 20.53 -4.63
N TRP A 237 3.81 20.13 -4.46
CA TRP A 237 2.81 20.78 -3.62
C TRP A 237 2.40 19.95 -2.40
N ASN A 238 2.69 18.64 -2.39
CA ASN A 238 2.39 17.71 -1.29
C ASN A 238 0.93 17.86 -0.81
N TYR A 239 -0.03 17.89 -1.73
CA TYR A 239 -1.42 18.21 -1.42
C TYR A 239 -2.13 17.09 -0.65
N LEU A 240 -1.67 15.87 -0.77
CA LEU A 240 -2.05 14.73 0.06
C LEU A 240 -0.96 13.66 0.03
N VAL A 241 -1.02 12.74 0.98
CA VAL A 241 -0.17 11.57 1.06
C VAL A 241 -0.99 10.30 0.80
N ASP A 242 -0.36 9.30 0.22
CA ASP A 242 -1.01 8.06 -0.21
C ASP A 242 -0.38 6.85 0.49
N PRO A 243 -0.89 6.44 1.67
CA PRO A 243 -0.49 5.18 2.27
C PRO A 243 -0.92 3.98 1.43
N VAL A 244 -0.14 2.94 1.52
CA VAL A 244 -0.43 1.61 0.97
C VAL A 244 -0.59 0.63 2.13
N VAL A 245 -1.49 -0.33 2.01
CA VAL A 245 -1.74 -1.31 3.07
C VAL A 245 -1.58 -2.72 2.52
N PHE A 246 -0.82 -3.54 3.25
CA PHE A 246 -0.91 -4.99 3.11
C PHE A 246 -2.16 -5.46 3.85
N TYR A 247 -3.06 -6.18 3.17
CA TYR A 247 -4.24 -6.72 3.80
C TYR A 247 -4.63 -8.09 3.26
N TRP A 248 -5.39 -8.84 4.08
CA TRP A 248 -5.87 -10.19 3.79
C TRP A 248 -7.38 -10.30 3.93
N GLY A 249 -8.03 -11.22 3.19
CA GLY A 249 -9.46 -11.50 3.35
C GLY A 249 -9.79 -12.09 4.73
N LYS A 250 -10.71 -11.46 5.48
CA LYS A 250 -11.02 -11.79 6.88
C LYS A 250 -11.42 -13.25 7.08
N ARG A 251 -12.22 -13.80 6.16
CA ARG A 251 -12.68 -15.20 6.27
C ARG A 251 -11.51 -16.18 6.27
N GLN A 252 -10.56 -15.99 5.36
CA GLN A 252 -9.40 -16.85 5.24
C GLN A 252 -8.38 -16.57 6.35
N TRP A 253 -8.19 -15.31 6.70
CA TRP A 253 -7.34 -14.90 7.82
C TRP A 253 -7.74 -15.60 9.13
N LYS A 254 -9.04 -15.68 9.43
CA LYS A 254 -9.55 -16.37 10.62
C LYS A 254 -9.22 -17.86 10.65
N ALA A 255 -9.10 -18.49 9.49
CA ALA A 255 -8.81 -19.94 9.38
C ALA A 255 -7.32 -20.26 9.58
N PHE A 256 -6.42 -19.28 9.56
CA PHE A 256 -5.01 -19.52 9.83
C PHE A 256 -4.75 -19.78 11.32
N PRO A 257 -3.85 -20.73 11.65
CA PRO A 257 -3.30 -20.87 13.00
C PRO A 257 -2.57 -19.59 13.44
N ASP A 258 -2.48 -19.36 14.74
CA ASP A 258 -1.94 -18.11 15.28
C ASP A 258 -0.45 -17.91 14.95
N ASN A 259 0.34 -18.99 14.92
CA ASN A 259 1.74 -18.94 14.47
C ASN A 259 1.87 -18.49 13.00
N ILE A 260 0.97 -18.90 12.12
CA ILE A 260 0.93 -18.47 10.72
C ILE A 260 0.50 -16.99 10.61
N LYS A 261 -0.54 -16.58 11.38
CA LYS A 261 -0.94 -15.18 11.45
C LYS A 261 0.19 -14.27 11.91
N LYS A 262 0.93 -14.71 12.95
CA LYS A 262 2.09 -13.99 13.49
C LYS A 262 3.17 -13.85 12.42
N ALA A 263 3.56 -14.94 11.78
CA ALA A 263 4.57 -14.95 10.72
C ALA A 263 4.22 -14.04 9.54
N ILE A 264 2.95 -14.06 9.09
CA ILE A 264 2.47 -13.19 8.00
C ILE A 264 2.48 -11.71 8.43
N LYS A 265 2.08 -11.39 9.68
CA LYS A 265 2.13 -10.01 10.20
C LYS A 265 3.57 -9.49 10.28
N GLU A 266 4.49 -10.27 10.82
CA GLU A 266 5.90 -9.92 10.90
C GLU A 266 6.49 -9.68 9.49
N ALA A 267 6.17 -10.56 8.53
CA ALA A 267 6.57 -10.39 7.14
C ALA A 267 6.02 -9.08 6.53
N ALA A 268 4.76 -8.74 6.83
CA ALA A 268 4.14 -7.52 6.34
C ALA A 268 4.80 -6.26 6.92
N VAL A 269 5.10 -6.25 8.22
CA VAL A 269 5.78 -5.12 8.88
C VAL A 269 7.18 -4.91 8.31
N GLU A 270 7.96 -5.99 8.15
CA GLU A 270 9.32 -5.93 7.59
C GLU A 270 9.31 -5.48 6.13
N ALA A 271 8.42 -6.02 5.30
CA ALA A 271 8.26 -5.62 3.91
C ALA A 271 7.79 -4.17 3.76
N ALA A 272 6.89 -3.72 4.64
CA ALA A 272 6.41 -2.34 4.67
C ALA A 272 7.54 -1.36 5.05
N ARG A 273 8.40 -1.71 6.03
CA ARG A 273 9.57 -0.91 6.39
C ARG A 273 10.54 -0.75 5.23
N PHE A 274 10.83 -1.84 4.51
CA PHE A 274 11.66 -1.82 3.30
C PHE A 274 11.05 -0.91 2.23
N GLU A 275 9.77 -1.07 1.98
CA GLU A 275 9.06 -0.33 0.93
C GLU A 275 8.94 1.17 1.24
N LYS A 276 8.58 1.54 2.47
CA LYS A 276 8.59 2.94 2.93
C LYS A 276 9.96 3.59 2.74
N ALA A 277 11.03 2.88 3.08
CA ALA A 277 12.38 3.39 2.87
C ALA A 277 12.69 3.61 1.38
N LEU A 278 12.22 2.74 0.48
CA LEU A 278 12.33 2.96 -0.96
C LEU A 278 11.57 4.22 -1.42
N CYS A 279 10.37 4.43 -0.90
CA CYS A 279 9.52 5.57 -1.27
C CYS A 279 10.07 6.91 -0.80
N ARG A 280 10.66 6.94 0.40
CA ARG A 280 11.17 8.17 1.05
C ARG A 280 12.61 8.51 0.68
N ALA A 281 13.37 7.56 0.14
CA ALA A 281 14.79 7.77 -0.19
C ALA A 281 15.02 8.99 -1.10
N GLY A 282 15.88 9.90 -0.64
CA GLY A 282 16.16 11.18 -1.30
C GLY A 282 15.03 12.22 -1.18
N LEU A 283 14.02 11.95 -0.35
CA LEU A 283 12.92 12.87 -0.01
C LEU A 283 12.89 13.22 1.49
N ASP A 284 13.59 12.45 2.33
CA ASP A 284 13.73 12.64 3.78
C ASP A 284 15.20 12.77 4.22
N GLY A 285 16.02 13.36 3.37
CA GLY A 285 17.48 13.37 3.50
C GLY A 285 18.06 11.98 3.29
N ASP A 286 19.05 11.62 4.12
CA ASP A 286 19.72 10.31 4.03
C ASP A 286 19.07 9.22 4.92
N LYS A 287 18.02 9.54 5.67
CA LYS A 287 17.40 8.63 6.64
C LYS A 287 16.99 7.31 6.00
N SER A 288 16.18 7.36 4.97
CA SER A 288 15.68 6.17 4.28
C SER A 288 16.75 5.46 3.45
N ILE A 289 17.71 6.19 2.89
CA ILE A 289 18.88 5.60 2.21
C ILE A 289 19.70 4.76 3.20
N ASN A 290 19.92 5.28 4.42
CA ASN A 290 20.65 4.57 5.47
C ASN A 290 19.89 3.34 5.97
N ILE A 291 18.57 3.40 6.10
CA ILE A 291 17.73 2.23 6.43
C ILE A 291 17.91 1.14 5.37
N LEU A 292 17.80 1.48 4.08
CA LEU A 292 17.96 0.54 2.98
C LEU A 292 19.33 -0.14 3.00
N LYS A 293 20.39 0.64 3.22
CA LYS A 293 21.77 0.14 3.25
C LYS A 293 22.03 -0.75 4.47
N ASN A 294 21.68 -0.26 5.66
CA ASN A 294 22.11 -0.88 6.92
C ASN A 294 21.23 -2.05 7.35
N GLU A 295 19.92 -1.98 7.09
CA GLU A 295 18.97 -3.01 7.52
C GLU A 295 18.65 -4.03 6.42
N PHE A 296 18.65 -3.59 5.15
CA PHE A 296 18.25 -4.44 4.02
C PHE A 296 19.37 -4.76 3.04
N ASN A 297 20.60 -4.26 3.28
CA ASN A 297 21.73 -4.41 2.34
C ASN A 297 21.34 -4.06 0.90
N TYR A 298 20.56 -2.98 0.75
CA TYR A 298 19.99 -2.57 -0.52
C TYR A 298 20.53 -1.20 -0.97
N THR A 299 21.04 -1.14 -2.20
CA THR A 299 21.50 0.10 -2.82
C THR A 299 20.52 0.53 -3.91
N MET A 300 20.02 1.75 -3.81
CA MET A 300 19.12 2.32 -4.81
C MET A 300 19.88 2.71 -6.09
N LYS A 301 19.26 2.41 -7.24
CA LYS A 301 19.79 2.88 -8.55
C LYS A 301 19.63 4.38 -8.75
N ILE A 302 18.58 4.97 -8.18
CA ILE A 302 18.27 6.41 -8.27
C ILE A 302 17.96 6.91 -6.86
N PRO A 303 19.01 7.25 -6.07
CA PRO A 303 18.81 7.70 -4.69
C PRO A 303 18.33 9.15 -4.59
N GLN A 304 18.48 9.96 -5.64
CA GLN A 304 18.07 11.37 -5.72
C GLN A 304 17.06 11.56 -6.85
N PRO A 305 15.79 11.17 -6.67
CA PRO A 305 14.82 11.13 -7.76
C PRO A 305 14.46 12.51 -8.33
N ILE A 306 14.51 13.56 -7.52
CA ILE A 306 14.21 14.94 -7.96
C ILE A 306 15.30 15.41 -8.92
N GLU A 307 16.57 15.26 -8.54
CA GLU A 307 17.70 15.64 -9.39
C GLU A 307 17.75 14.79 -10.67
N TYR A 308 17.36 13.51 -10.54
CA TYR A 308 17.25 12.65 -11.71
C TYR A 308 16.18 13.13 -12.70
N MET A 309 14.99 13.56 -12.23
CA MET A 309 13.96 14.13 -13.10
C MET A 309 14.44 15.44 -13.76
N LYS A 310 15.13 16.32 -13.03
CA LYS A 310 15.75 17.53 -13.59
C LYS A 310 16.77 17.18 -14.69
N SER A 311 17.62 16.18 -14.48
CA SER A 311 18.59 15.72 -15.49
C SER A 311 17.96 15.14 -16.75
N LYS A 312 16.67 14.76 -16.68
CA LYS A 312 15.84 14.32 -17.81
C LYS A 312 15.08 15.46 -18.50
N GLY A 313 15.34 16.72 -18.12
CA GLY A 313 14.75 17.90 -18.73
C GLY A 313 13.43 18.36 -18.15
N MET A 314 13.00 17.80 -16.99
CA MET A 314 11.79 18.30 -16.31
C MET A 314 12.07 19.63 -15.62
N THR A 315 11.13 20.56 -15.75
CA THR A 315 11.08 21.76 -14.92
C THR A 315 10.41 21.40 -13.59
N VAL A 316 11.21 21.38 -12.52
CA VAL A 316 10.77 21.07 -11.17
C VAL A 316 10.42 22.36 -10.43
N ILE A 317 9.23 22.44 -9.87
CA ILE A 317 8.67 23.60 -9.20
C ILE A 317 8.41 23.23 -7.76
N PHE A 318 8.95 24.02 -6.82
CA PHE A 318 8.59 24.00 -5.41
C PHE A 318 7.74 25.23 -5.14
N LEU A 319 6.63 25.05 -4.44
CA LEU A 319 5.77 26.16 -4.05
C LEU A 319 6.38 26.92 -2.87
N THR A 320 6.25 28.24 -2.90
CA THR A 320 6.42 29.07 -1.70
C THR A 320 5.25 28.82 -0.73
N ASP A 321 5.39 29.28 0.52
CA ASP A 321 4.31 29.15 1.51
C ASP A 321 3.05 29.92 1.06
N GLU A 322 3.22 31.10 0.44
CA GLU A 322 2.10 31.87 -0.11
C GLU A 322 1.38 31.11 -1.23
N GLU A 323 2.14 30.57 -2.20
CA GLU A 323 1.60 29.77 -3.29
C GLU A 323 0.88 28.52 -2.76
N ARG A 324 1.45 27.84 -1.76
CA ARG A 324 0.84 26.68 -1.11
C ARG A 324 -0.45 27.04 -0.38
N ASN A 325 -0.46 28.16 0.36
CA ASN A 325 -1.63 28.62 1.10
C ASN A 325 -2.81 28.96 0.17
N ALA A 326 -2.55 29.47 -1.04
CA ALA A 326 -3.61 29.69 -2.02
C ALA A 326 -4.35 28.40 -2.39
N PHE A 327 -3.65 27.25 -2.52
CA PHE A 327 -4.28 25.93 -2.73
C PHE A 327 -5.03 25.43 -1.50
N ILE A 328 -4.48 25.64 -0.29
CA ILE A 328 -5.15 25.31 0.97
C ILE A 328 -6.49 26.03 1.07
N ASP A 329 -6.49 27.35 0.84
CA ASP A 329 -7.69 28.18 0.91
C ASP A 329 -8.71 27.80 -0.15
N ALA A 330 -8.26 27.56 -1.39
CA ALA A 330 -9.14 27.12 -2.48
C ALA A 330 -9.84 25.77 -2.19
N THR A 331 -9.21 24.88 -1.42
CA THR A 331 -9.75 23.53 -1.12
C THR A 331 -10.43 23.43 0.24
N ARG A 332 -10.38 24.45 1.10
CA ARG A 332 -10.89 24.44 2.49
C ARG A 332 -12.35 23.99 2.60
N SER A 333 -13.22 24.45 1.71
CA SER A 333 -14.64 24.07 1.72
C SER A 333 -14.90 22.58 1.49
N LEU A 334 -13.93 21.82 0.96
CA LEU A 334 -14.06 20.37 0.80
C LEU A 334 -14.12 19.63 2.14
N TYR A 335 -13.56 20.21 3.20
CA TYR A 335 -13.62 19.64 4.55
C TYR A 335 -15.06 19.56 5.06
N GLU A 336 -15.91 20.55 4.78
CA GLU A 336 -17.34 20.54 5.16
C GLU A 336 -18.06 19.35 4.52
N LYS A 337 -17.71 19.03 3.27
CA LYS A 337 -18.29 17.90 2.53
C LYS A 337 -17.74 16.54 2.97
N TRP A 338 -16.43 16.46 3.23
CA TRP A 338 -15.75 15.16 3.36
C TRP A 338 -15.53 14.73 4.80
N VAL A 339 -15.31 15.62 5.77
CA VAL A 339 -15.13 15.26 7.18
C VAL A 339 -16.32 14.49 7.74
N PRO A 340 -17.61 14.86 7.47
CA PRO A 340 -18.73 14.05 7.93
C PRO A 340 -18.79 12.64 7.33
N LYS A 341 -18.30 12.44 6.09
CA LYS A 341 -18.27 11.14 5.42
C LYS A 341 -17.15 10.24 5.92
N ILE A 342 -16.01 10.83 6.24
CA ILE A 342 -14.83 10.15 6.80
C ILE A 342 -15.09 9.77 8.25
N GLY A 343 -15.80 10.61 8.99
CA GLY A 343 -16.06 10.53 10.41
C GLY A 343 -15.31 11.61 11.17
N LYS A 344 -16.07 12.52 11.82
CA LYS A 344 -15.51 13.64 12.61
C LYS A 344 -14.54 13.14 13.69
N ASP A 345 -14.94 12.09 14.43
CA ASP A 345 -14.11 11.50 15.48
C ASP A 345 -12.77 10.94 14.97
N LEU A 346 -12.78 10.39 13.75
CA LEU A 346 -11.55 9.88 13.13
C LEU A 346 -10.60 11.03 12.75
N VAL A 347 -11.14 12.12 12.21
CA VAL A 347 -10.34 13.31 11.88
C VAL A 347 -9.75 13.94 13.15
N GLU A 348 -10.51 14.01 14.25
CA GLU A 348 -10.01 14.53 15.52
C GLU A 348 -8.95 13.60 16.14
N LYS A 349 -9.10 12.28 16.05
CA LYS A 349 -8.05 11.32 16.43
C LYS A 349 -6.77 11.57 15.65
N ALA A 350 -6.85 11.73 14.34
CA ALA A 350 -5.69 12.01 13.51
C ALA A 350 -5.01 13.33 13.88
N ARG A 351 -5.79 14.38 14.20
CA ARG A 351 -5.26 15.66 14.72
C ARG A 351 -4.54 15.49 16.04
N ALA A 352 -5.09 14.66 16.93
CA ALA A 352 -4.48 14.36 18.22
C ALA A 352 -3.19 13.54 18.08
N ASP A 353 -3.20 12.55 17.18
CA ASP A 353 -2.01 11.73 16.89
C ASP A 353 -0.85 12.59 16.35
N MET A 354 -1.11 13.54 15.43
CA MET A 354 -0.09 14.46 14.91
C MET A 354 0.53 15.40 15.95
N LYS A 355 -0.16 15.68 17.07
CA LYS A 355 0.34 16.55 18.14
C LYS A 355 1.24 15.82 19.14
N ARG A 356 1.26 14.49 19.16
CA ARG A 356 2.15 13.66 19.98
C ARG A 356 3.58 13.71 19.46
#